data_8ff3209be286d1438e9a90740baa7281
#
_entry.id   8ff3209be286d1438e9a90740baa7281
#
_cell.length_a   1.000
_cell.length_b   1.000
_cell.length_c   1.000
_cell.angle_alpha   90.00
_cell.angle_beta   90.00
_cell.angle_gamma   90.00
#
_symmetry.space_group_name_H-M   'P 1'
#
loop_
_entity.id
_entity.type
_entity.pdbx_description
1 polymer ?
#
loop_
_entity_poly.entity_id
_entity_poly.type
_entity_poly.pdbx_seq_one_letter_code
_entity_poly.pdbx_strand_id
1 'polypeptide(L)'
;MDRNKQILGNALLILTAMIWGTAFVFQRVGMEQIEPITFNAARMALAAVAVGMVSAIPTKAERNRLSILSKEEIHLYRRNTVFGGICCGTFMAAASIFQQMGIVHTTAGKAGFITAMYMLLVPVINYLLFKKRNSWIVWLAVLIGVVGMYLLCMDGSFRLTRGDTLVCICAVLFSGHILCCDHFVKLGNPIRISAIQFVTCTAISSVAALLLEQPDMGKILSAAIPILYCGIISGGLGYTLQIIAQKFTDPAIASLLMSLESVFAVIAGALILGERMSTRELWGCVIMFAAIILVQIRSE
;
A
#
# COMPACT_ATOMS: atom_id res chain seq x y z
N MET A 1 -19.05 14.00 7.59
CA MET A 1 -18.18 13.94 6.36
C MET A 1 -19.10 13.90 5.16
N ASP A 2 -18.79 14.52 4.04
CA ASP A 2 -19.62 14.52 2.84
C ASP A 2 -19.67 13.10 2.26
N ARG A 3 -20.86 12.50 2.16
CA ARG A 3 -21.10 11.13 1.70
C ARG A 3 -20.48 10.86 0.31
N ASN A 4 -20.59 11.83 -0.59
CA ASN A 4 -20.04 11.69 -1.94
C ASN A 4 -18.51 11.60 -1.92
N LYS A 5 -17.85 12.33 -1.02
CA LYS A 5 -16.39 12.28 -0.86
C LYS A 5 -15.93 10.95 -0.24
N GLN A 6 -16.71 10.40 0.68
CA GLN A 6 -16.41 9.09 1.26
C GLN A 6 -16.55 7.98 0.21
N ILE A 7 -17.62 7.99 -0.58
CA ILE A 7 -17.81 7.04 -1.69
C ILE A 7 -16.64 7.14 -2.68
N LEU A 8 -16.24 8.35 -3.04
CA LEU A 8 -15.06 8.56 -3.89
C LEU A 8 -13.79 7.98 -3.27
N GLY A 9 -13.53 8.26 -1.98
CA GLY A 9 -12.38 7.71 -1.27
C GLY A 9 -12.37 6.19 -1.29
N ASN A 10 -13.50 5.56 -0.98
CA ASN A 10 -13.64 4.10 -0.99
C ASN A 10 -13.41 3.52 -2.39
N ALA A 11 -13.94 4.13 -3.45
CA ALA A 11 -13.73 3.70 -4.84
C ALA A 11 -12.24 3.80 -5.24
N LEU A 12 -11.56 4.88 -4.84
CA LEU A 12 -10.12 5.04 -5.09
C LEU A 12 -9.29 3.96 -4.37
N LEU A 13 -9.67 3.55 -3.16
CA LEU A 13 -8.99 2.49 -2.41
C LEU A 13 -9.20 1.11 -3.05
N ILE A 14 -10.39 0.83 -3.57
CA ILE A 14 -10.66 -0.41 -4.32
C ILE A 14 -9.81 -0.44 -5.60
N LEU A 15 -9.74 0.68 -6.32
CA LEU A 15 -8.86 0.80 -7.50
C LEU A 15 -7.39 0.60 -7.13
N THR A 16 -6.94 1.16 -6.01
CA THR A 16 -5.60 0.95 -5.46
C THR A 16 -5.34 -0.53 -5.18
N ALA A 17 -6.29 -1.22 -4.53
CA ALA A 17 -6.20 -2.65 -4.26
C ALA A 17 -6.09 -3.49 -5.54
N MET A 18 -6.83 -3.14 -6.59
CA MET A 18 -6.75 -3.81 -7.90
C MET A 18 -5.36 -3.61 -8.53
N ILE A 19 -4.84 -2.40 -8.50
CA ILE A 19 -3.50 -2.06 -9.01
C ILE A 19 -2.42 -2.84 -8.25
N TRP A 20 -2.52 -2.91 -6.93
CA TRP A 20 -1.51 -3.59 -6.10
C TRP A 20 -1.61 -5.11 -6.19
N GLY A 21 -2.81 -5.67 -6.27
CA GLY A 21 -3.01 -7.09 -6.50
C GLY A 21 -2.33 -7.54 -7.79
N THR A 22 -2.54 -6.82 -8.88
CA THR A 22 -1.85 -7.09 -10.16
C THR A 22 -0.33 -6.90 -10.04
N ALA A 23 0.14 -5.95 -9.21
CA ALA A 23 1.56 -5.70 -9.03
C ALA A 23 2.31 -6.87 -8.38
N PHE A 24 1.67 -7.72 -7.57
CA PHE A 24 2.33 -8.91 -7.01
C PHE A 24 2.85 -9.86 -8.09
N VAL A 25 2.10 -10.02 -9.19
CA VAL A 25 2.54 -10.81 -10.34
C VAL A 25 3.79 -10.19 -10.98
N PHE A 26 3.76 -8.88 -11.26
CA PHE A 26 4.92 -8.19 -11.85
C PHE A 26 6.14 -8.16 -10.91
N GLN A 27 5.93 -8.00 -9.60
CA GLN A 27 7.00 -8.08 -8.62
C GLN A 27 7.67 -9.45 -8.64
N ARG A 28 6.89 -10.54 -8.66
CA ARG A 28 7.43 -11.91 -8.72
C ARG A 28 8.26 -12.12 -9.97
N VAL A 29 7.73 -11.79 -11.14
CA VAL A 29 8.44 -11.91 -12.42
C VAL A 29 9.70 -11.04 -12.46
N GLY A 30 9.64 -9.82 -11.95
CA GLY A 30 10.79 -8.92 -11.91
C GLY A 30 11.93 -9.45 -11.04
N MET A 31 11.62 -10.04 -9.88
CA MET A 31 12.62 -10.57 -8.95
C MET A 31 13.23 -11.92 -9.37
N GLU A 32 12.78 -12.52 -10.47
CA GLU A 32 13.50 -13.64 -11.11
C GLU A 32 14.78 -13.17 -11.80
N GLN A 33 14.88 -11.88 -12.13
CA GLN A 33 15.97 -11.30 -12.91
C GLN A 33 16.88 -10.37 -12.10
N ILE A 34 16.38 -9.80 -10.99
CA ILE A 34 17.04 -8.75 -10.23
C ILE A 34 16.81 -8.97 -8.72
N GLU A 35 17.78 -8.58 -7.92
CA GLU A 35 17.72 -8.69 -6.46
C GLU A 35 16.61 -7.79 -5.85
N PRO A 36 15.97 -8.21 -4.75
CA PRO A 36 14.75 -7.60 -4.24
C PRO A 36 14.88 -6.13 -3.83
N ILE A 37 15.97 -5.73 -3.20
CA ILE A 37 16.16 -4.35 -2.74
C ILE A 37 16.47 -3.44 -3.93
N THR A 38 17.27 -3.93 -4.89
CA THR A 38 17.56 -3.23 -6.15
C THR A 38 16.30 -3.04 -6.98
N PHE A 39 15.45 -4.07 -7.08
CA PHE A 39 14.12 -3.94 -7.70
C PHE A 39 13.27 -2.87 -7.02
N ASN A 40 13.26 -2.87 -5.67
CA ASN A 40 12.53 -1.87 -4.90
C ASN A 40 13.06 -0.45 -5.15
N ALA A 41 14.37 -0.25 -5.12
CA ALA A 41 14.98 1.05 -5.39
C ALA A 41 14.65 1.57 -6.80
N ALA A 42 14.75 0.72 -7.82
CA ALA A 42 14.47 1.09 -9.21
C ALA A 42 13.01 1.49 -9.43
N ARG A 43 12.04 0.68 -8.94
CA ARG A 43 10.61 0.99 -9.08
C ARG A 43 10.22 2.26 -8.30
N MET A 44 10.80 2.49 -7.12
CA MET A 44 10.50 3.68 -6.32
C MET A 44 11.14 4.94 -6.92
N ALA A 45 12.29 4.83 -7.58
CA ALA A 45 12.89 5.92 -8.33
C ALA A 45 11.99 6.39 -9.49
N LEU A 46 11.41 5.44 -10.24
CA LEU A 46 10.43 5.78 -11.28
C LEU A 46 9.17 6.45 -10.71
N ALA A 47 8.66 5.96 -9.59
CA ALA A 47 7.53 6.58 -8.89
C ALA A 47 7.88 8.01 -8.44
N ALA A 48 9.09 8.22 -7.91
CA ALA A 48 9.57 9.54 -7.48
C ALA A 48 9.62 10.52 -8.66
N VAL A 49 10.12 10.10 -9.81
CA VAL A 49 10.16 10.92 -11.03
C VAL A 49 8.74 11.23 -11.50
N ALA A 50 7.88 10.21 -11.66
CA ALA A 50 6.53 10.37 -12.19
C ALA A 50 5.68 11.30 -11.31
N VAL A 51 5.62 11.04 -10.00
CA VAL A 51 4.83 11.84 -9.06
C VAL A 51 5.49 13.19 -8.77
N GLY A 52 6.84 13.23 -8.80
CA GLY A 52 7.61 14.47 -8.69
C GLY A 52 7.23 15.48 -9.78
N MET A 53 7.18 15.04 -11.04
CA MET A 53 6.73 15.89 -12.17
C MET A 53 5.30 16.40 -11.97
N VAL A 54 4.37 15.54 -11.55
CA VAL A 54 2.98 15.94 -11.26
C VAL A 54 2.92 16.94 -10.10
N SER A 55 3.71 16.71 -9.04
CA SER A 55 3.73 17.56 -7.84
C SER A 55 4.33 18.94 -8.05
N ALA A 56 5.14 19.12 -9.11
CA ALA A 56 5.74 20.40 -9.45
C ALA A 56 4.68 21.44 -9.87
N ILE A 57 3.54 20.98 -10.40
CA ILE A 57 2.45 21.85 -10.86
C ILE A 57 1.43 22.02 -9.72
N PRO A 58 1.30 23.21 -9.11
CA PRO A 58 0.34 23.41 -8.04
C PRO A 58 -1.09 23.31 -8.58
N THR A 59 -1.91 22.47 -7.94
CA THR A 59 -3.32 22.31 -8.29
C THR A 59 -4.13 23.56 -7.97
N LYS A 60 -5.27 23.76 -8.65
CA LYS A 60 -6.20 24.85 -8.34
C LYS A 60 -6.64 24.82 -6.86
N ALA A 61 -6.88 23.64 -6.32
CA ALA A 61 -7.25 23.45 -4.92
C ALA A 61 -6.13 23.88 -3.95
N GLU A 62 -4.88 23.60 -4.27
CA GLU A 62 -3.73 24.07 -3.49
C GLU A 62 -3.58 25.58 -3.52
N ARG A 63 -3.68 26.18 -4.72
CA ARG A 63 -3.62 27.66 -4.87
C ARG A 63 -4.70 28.35 -4.06
N ASN A 64 -5.95 27.87 -4.16
CA ASN A 64 -7.06 28.40 -3.39
C ASN A 64 -6.85 28.25 -1.88
N ARG A 65 -6.31 27.11 -1.44
CA ARG A 65 -6.00 26.89 -0.02
C ARG A 65 -4.92 27.85 0.47
N LEU A 66 -3.84 28.02 -0.30
CA LEU A 66 -2.72 28.89 0.08
C LEU A 66 -3.10 30.38 0.07
N SER A 67 -4.08 30.81 -0.74
CA SER A 67 -4.52 32.21 -0.80
C SER A 67 -5.34 32.68 0.40
N ILE A 68 -5.88 31.75 1.21
CA ILE A 68 -6.69 32.07 2.41
C ILE A 68 -5.92 31.87 3.72
N LEU A 69 -4.72 31.26 3.67
CA LEU A 69 -3.89 31.01 4.84
C LEU A 69 -2.93 32.16 5.13
N SER A 70 -2.68 32.43 6.42
CA SER A 70 -1.63 33.32 6.88
C SER A 70 -0.23 32.80 6.52
N LYS A 71 0.79 33.66 6.62
CA LYS A 71 2.19 33.22 6.38
C LYS A 71 2.64 32.11 7.33
N GLU A 72 2.23 32.15 8.58
CA GLU A 72 2.54 31.16 9.59
C GLU A 72 1.86 29.81 9.29
N GLU A 73 0.59 29.84 8.91
CA GLU A 73 -0.15 28.65 8.52
C GLU A 73 0.40 28.01 7.25
N ILE A 74 0.84 28.82 6.27
CA ILE A 74 1.52 28.32 5.06
C ILE A 74 2.85 27.63 5.44
N HIS A 75 3.62 28.22 6.37
CA HIS A 75 4.86 27.61 6.85
C HIS A 75 4.58 26.25 7.51
N LEU A 76 3.61 26.20 8.41
CA LEU A 76 3.20 24.96 9.08
C LEU A 76 2.70 23.89 8.08
N TYR A 77 1.86 24.28 7.12
CA TYR A 77 1.36 23.40 6.07
C TYR A 77 2.49 22.79 5.22
N ARG A 78 3.47 23.62 4.83
CA ARG A 78 4.66 23.15 4.09
C ARG A 78 5.54 22.24 4.94
N ARG A 79 5.79 22.59 6.19
CA ARG A 79 6.55 21.77 7.14
C ARG A 79 5.90 20.41 7.36
N ASN A 80 4.58 20.37 7.56
CA ASN A 80 3.82 19.13 7.72
C ASN A 80 3.83 18.29 6.42
N THR A 81 3.81 18.93 5.25
CA THR A 81 3.95 18.24 3.97
C THR A 81 5.30 17.54 3.85
N VAL A 82 6.40 18.24 4.15
CA VAL A 82 7.76 17.68 4.04
C VAL A 82 7.97 16.59 5.09
N PHE A 83 7.67 16.89 6.35
CA PHE A 83 7.84 15.95 7.45
C PHE A 83 6.96 14.70 7.26
N GLY A 84 5.71 14.88 6.86
CA GLY A 84 4.80 13.79 6.54
C GLY A 84 5.32 12.90 5.39
N GLY A 85 5.84 13.51 4.33
CA GLY A 85 6.45 12.77 3.22
C GLY A 85 7.67 11.94 3.64
N ILE A 86 8.53 12.50 4.50
CA ILE A 86 9.70 11.79 5.06
C ILE A 86 9.24 10.63 5.96
N CYS A 87 8.31 10.86 6.88
CA CYS A 87 7.79 9.81 7.76
C CYS A 87 7.13 8.68 6.95
N CYS A 88 6.21 9.01 6.05
CA CYS A 88 5.56 8.03 5.18
C CYS A 88 6.59 7.27 4.34
N GLY A 89 7.58 7.97 3.76
CA GLY A 89 8.63 7.38 2.94
C GLY A 89 9.54 6.43 3.73
N THR A 90 9.84 6.73 4.98
CA THR A 90 10.63 5.87 5.86
C THR A 90 9.89 4.57 6.19
N PHE A 91 8.61 4.66 6.59
CA PHE A 91 7.79 3.47 6.82
C PHE A 91 7.63 2.65 5.54
N MET A 92 7.38 3.30 4.40
CA MET A 92 7.24 2.65 3.11
C MET A 92 8.53 1.95 2.68
N ALA A 93 9.70 2.58 2.86
CA ALA A 93 10.98 1.97 2.53
C ALA A 93 11.23 0.71 3.35
N ALA A 94 11.11 0.80 4.68
CA ALA A 94 11.28 -0.34 5.54
C ALA A 94 10.28 -1.46 5.20
N ALA A 95 8.97 -1.14 5.09
CA ALA A 95 7.94 -2.10 4.76
C ALA A 95 8.18 -2.80 3.43
N SER A 96 8.47 -2.05 2.37
CA SER A 96 8.66 -2.60 1.03
C SER A 96 9.96 -3.41 0.89
N ILE A 97 11.04 -3.03 1.57
CA ILE A 97 12.27 -3.83 1.61
C ILE A 97 11.98 -5.19 2.26
N PHE A 98 11.37 -5.22 3.44
CA PHE A 98 10.99 -6.48 4.10
C PHE A 98 10.02 -7.30 3.27
N GLN A 99 9.07 -6.67 2.58
CA GLN A 99 8.14 -7.36 1.69
C GLN A 99 8.88 -8.03 0.53
N GLN A 100 9.74 -7.30 -0.19
CA GLN A 100 10.47 -7.85 -1.33
C GLN A 100 11.38 -9.00 -0.92
N MET A 101 12.15 -8.82 0.16
CA MET A 101 12.99 -9.89 0.73
C MET A 101 12.16 -11.11 1.14
N GLY A 102 10.95 -10.89 1.68
CA GLY A 102 10.05 -11.95 2.09
C GLY A 102 9.46 -12.74 0.93
N ILE A 103 9.01 -12.06 -0.13
CA ILE A 103 8.39 -12.68 -1.31
C ILE A 103 9.35 -13.67 -2.00
N VAL A 104 10.65 -13.44 -1.96
CA VAL A 104 11.66 -14.38 -2.50
C VAL A 104 11.65 -15.75 -1.78
N HIS A 105 11.25 -15.76 -0.52
CA HIS A 105 11.30 -16.95 0.35
C HIS A 105 9.93 -17.52 0.72
N THR A 106 8.85 -17.00 0.14
CA THR A 106 7.48 -17.49 0.36
C THR A 106 6.68 -17.40 -0.95
N THR A 107 5.46 -17.93 -0.97
CA THR A 107 4.59 -17.80 -2.16
C THR A 107 3.97 -16.41 -2.24
N ALA A 108 3.67 -15.95 -3.46
CA ALA A 108 3.03 -14.65 -3.67
C ALA A 108 1.68 -14.54 -2.93
N GLY A 109 0.86 -15.58 -2.96
CA GLY A 109 -0.41 -15.64 -2.22
C GLY A 109 -0.23 -15.54 -0.72
N LYS A 110 0.74 -16.27 -0.15
CA LYS A 110 1.04 -16.22 1.29
C LYS A 110 1.61 -14.88 1.71
N ALA A 111 2.49 -14.29 0.90
CA ALA A 111 2.99 -12.93 1.12
C ALA A 111 1.86 -11.89 1.08
N GLY A 112 0.96 -11.98 0.10
CA GLY A 112 -0.23 -11.13 0.01
C GLY A 112 -1.14 -11.27 1.24
N PHE A 113 -1.40 -12.51 1.69
CA PHE A 113 -2.17 -12.78 2.91
C PHE A 113 -1.55 -12.10 4.14
N ILE A 114 -0.26 -12.35 4.38
CA ILE A 114 0.42 -11.84 5.57
C ILE A 114 0.54 -10.31 5.51
N THR A 115 0.86 -9.74 4.34
CA THR A 115 0.91 -8.28 4.17
C THR A 115 -0.45 -7.65 4.49
N ALA A 116 -1.53 -8.19 3.94
CA ALA A 116 -2.88 -7.66 4.13
C ALA A 116 -3.42 -7.82 5.57
N MET A 117 -2.70 -8.50 6.47
CA MET A 117 -2.99 -8.50 7.91
C MET A 117 -2.91 -7.09 8.53
N TYR A 118 -2.37 -6.09 7.81
CA TYR A 118 -2.48 -4.67 8.22
C TYR A 118 -3.93 -4.24 8.46
N MET A 119 -4.91 -4.87 7.82
CA MET A 119 -6.33 -4.57 8.08
C MET A 119 -6.77 -4.89 9.52
N LEU A 120 -6.12 -5.86 10.19
CA LEU A 120 -6.31 -6.14 11.61
C LEU A 120 -5.44 -5.23 12.48
N LEU A 121 -4.19 -5.00 12.06
CA LEU A 121 -3.21 -4.22 12.83
C LEU A 121 -3.56 -2.74 12.89
N VAL A 122 -4.02 -2.13 11.79
CA VAL A 122 -4.37 -0.71 11.73
C VAL A 122 -5.41 -0.32 12.78
N PRO A 123 -6.60 -0.95 12.88
CA PRO A 123 -7.58 -0.58 13.91
C PRO A 123 -7.06 -0.83 15.34
N VAL A 124 -6.25 -1.87 15.56
CA VAL A 124 -5.62 -2.15 16.88
C VAL A 124 -4.63 -1.04 17.25
N ILE A 125 -3.69 -0.72 16.35
CA ILE A 125 -2.67 0.31 16.59
C ILE A 125 -3.33 1.68 16.75
N ASN A 126 -4.34 1.99 15.93
CA ASN A 126 -5.11 3.24 16.01
C ASN A 126 -5.79 3.40 17.38
N TYR A 127 -6.36 2.31 17.91
CA TYR A 127 -6.93 2.33 19.25
C TYR A 127 -5.87 2.49 20.35
N LEU A 128 -4.76 1.75 20.26
CA LEU A 128 -3.72 1.78 21.30
C LEU A 128 -3.00 3.14 21.36
N LEU A 129 -2.65 3.72 20.21
CA LEU A 129 -1.86 4.96 20.15
C LEU A 129 -2.74 6.21 20.24
N PHE A 130 -3.88 6.24 19.56
CA PHE A 130 -4.70 7.45 19.45
C PHE A 130 -6.02 7.37 20.22
N LYS A 131 -6.27 6.25 20.92
CA LYS A 131 -7.50 5.97 21.67
C LYS A 131 -8.80 6.11 20.84
N LYS A 132 -8.68 6.05 19.51
CA LYS A 132 -9.82 6.06 18.59
C LYS A 132 -10.52 4.71 18.61
N ARG A 133 -11.80 4.70 19.02
CA ARG A 133 -12.62 3.49 19.02
C ARG A 133 -13.21 3.27 17.64
N ASN A 134 -13.02 2.06 17.12
CA ASN A 134 -13.72 1.62 15.91
C ASN A 134 -15.07 1.03 16.27
N SER A 135 -16.04 1.13 15.36
CA SER A 135 -17.34 0.47 15.50
C SER A 135 -17.15 -1.05 15.62
N TRP A 136 -18.02 -1.73 16.37
CA TRP A 136 -18.03 -3.19 16.47
C TRP A 136 -18.20 -3.87 15.10
N ILE A 137 -18.85 -3.21 14.14
CA ILE A 137 -19.04 -3.68 12.77
C ILE A 137 -17.70 -3.74 12.02
N VAL A 138 -16.80 -2.77 12.24
CA VAL A 138 -15.44 -2.80 11.68
C VAL A 138 -14.70 -4.03 12.18
N TRP A 139 -14.81 -4.36 13.48
CA TRP A 139 -14.18 -5.55 14.04
C TRP A 139 -14.76 -6.84 13.47
N LEU A 140 -16.09 -6.90 13.32
CA LEU A 140 -16.76 -8.04 12.72
C LEU A 140 -16.32 -8.23 11.25
N ALA A 141 -16.28 -7.15 10.49
CA ALA A 141 -15.82 -7.19 9.10
C ALA A 141 -14.36 -7.58 8.97
N VAL A 142 -13.49 -7.10 9.87
CA VAL A 142 -12.08 -7.52 9.93
C VAL A 142 -11.97 -9.02 10.21
N LEU A 143 -12.73 -9.56 11.15
CA LEU A 143 -12.75 -11.01 11.45
C LEU A 143 -13.22 -11.83 10.24
N ILE A 144 -14.31 -11.42 9.59
CA ILE A 144 -14.80 -12.07 8.36
C ILE A 144 -13.75 -11.98 7.25
N GLY A 145 -13.11 -10.81 7.08
CA GLY A 145 -12.05 -10.60 6.11
C GLY A 145 -10.83 -11.49 6.35
N VAL A 146 -10.40 -11.68 7.61
CA VAL A 146 -9.30 -12.60 7.98
C VAL A 146 -9.64 -14.03 7.59
N VAL A 147 -10.89 -14.48 7.84
CA VAL A 147 -11.35 -15.83 7.45
C VAL A 147 -11.33 -15.97 5.92
N GLY A 148 -11.87 -14.99 5.19
CA GLY A 148 -11.85 -14.98 3.72
C GLY A 148 -10.44 -15.04 3.16
N MET A 149 -9.54 -14.22 3.71
CA MET A 149 -8.12 -14.18 3.33
C MET A 149 -7.38 -15.49 3.64
N TYR A 150 -7.68 -16.11 4.79
CA TYR A 150 -7.13 -17.42 5.13
C TYR A 150 -7.53 -18.49 4.09
N LEU A 151 -8.80 -18.51 3.68
CA LEU A 151 -9.28 -19.42 2.65
C LEU A 151 -8.64 -19.14 1.29
N LEU A 152 -8.39 -17.88 0.97
CA LEU A 152 -7.81 -17.44 -0.28
C LEU A 152 -6.34 -17.83 -0.44
N CYS A 153 -5.54 -17.67 0.61
CA CYS A 153 -4.09 -17.65 0.50
C CYS A 153 -3.37 -18.83 1.19
N MET A 154 -4.06 -19.61 2.04
CA MET A 154 -3.42 -20.67 2.81
C MET A 154 -3.86 -22.05 2.33
N ASP A 155 -2.91 -22.90 2.02
CA ASP A 155 -3.10 -24.30 1.56
C ASP A 155 -3.27 -25.34 2.69
N GLY A 156 -3.39 -24.86 3.93
CA GLY A 156 -3.59 -25.72 5.13
C GLY A 156 -2.32 -25.99 5.93
N SER A 157 -1.13 -25.66 5.45
CA SER A 157 0.11 -25.78 6.23
C SER A 157 0.44 -24.48 6.96
N PHE A 158 0.38 -24.49 8.29
CA PHE A 158 0.66 -23.32 9.14
C PHE A 158 2.13 -23.29 9.60
N ARG A 159 3.09 -23.49 8.69
CA ARG A 159 4.51 -23.36 9.02
C ARG A 159 5.01 -21.98 8.60
N LEU A 160 5.44 -21.19 9.59
CA LEU A 160 6.10 -19.91 9.34
C LEU A 160 7.51 -20.15 8.80
N THR A 161 7.77 -19.67 7.61
CA THR A 161 9.10 -19.64 7.00
C THR A 161 9.83 -18.34 7.37
N ARG A 162 11.13 -18.26 7.06
CA ARG A 162 11.89 -17.00 7.18
C ARG A 162 11.23 -15.88 6.35
N GLY A 163 10.75 -16.19 5.15
CA GLY A 163 10.04 -15.25 4.30
C GLY A 163 8.76 -14.72 4.95
N ASP A 164 7.97 -15.62 5.55
CA ASP A 164 6.73 -15.24 6.24
C ASP A 164 7.00 -14.28 7.41
N THR A 165 8.08 -14.49 8.16
CA THR A 165 8.49 -13.59 9.26
C THR A 165 8.83 -12.19 8.74
N LEU A 166 9.55 -12.09 7.62
CA LEU A 166 9.86 -10.81 6.99
C LEU A 166 8.58 -10.08 6.54
N VAL A 167 7.63 -10.82 5.97
CA VAL A 167 6.33 -10.24 5.56
C VAL A 167 5.45 -9.88 6.77
N CYS A 168 5.54 -10.57 7.90
CA CYS A 168 4.89 -10.13 9.14
C CYS A 168 5.43 -8.77 9.62
N ILE A 169 6.74 -8.57 9.60
CA ILE A 169 7.37 -7.27 9.92
C ILE A 169 6.87 -6.20 8.94
N CYS A 170 6.83 -6.52 7.64
CA CYS A 170 6.28 -5.66 6.61
C CYS A 170 4.83 -5.22 6.94
N ALA A 171 3.95 -6.13 7.35
CA ALA A 171 2.56 -5.82 7.68
C ALA A 171 2.44 -4.81 8.85
N VAL A 172 3.29 -4.92 9.87
CA VAL A 172 3.37 -3.95 10.97
C VAL A 172 3.82 -2.57 10.46
N LEU A 173 4.86 -2.55 9.61
CA LEU A 173 5.40 -1.31 9.05
C LEU A 173 4.43 -0.62 8.08
N PHE A 174 3.71 -1.38 7.25
CA PHE A 174 2.65 -0.82 6.41
C PHE A 174 1.46 -0.30 7.23
N SER A 175 1.16 -0.93 8.37
CA SER A 175 0.17 -0.37 9.30
C SER A 175 0.58 1.01 9.80
N GLY A 176 1.86 1.18 10.17
CA GLY A 176 2.44 2.47 10.51
C GLY A 176 2.39 3.47 9.36
N HIS A 177 2.71 3.04 8.13
CA HIS A 177 2.59 3.86 6.92
C HIS A 177 1.16 4.36 6.70
N ILE A 178 0.14 3.48 6.78
CA ILE A 178 -1.27 3.84 6.61
C ILE A 178 -1.69 4.89 7.65
N LEU A 179 -1.30 4.72 8.91
CA LEU A 179 -1.62 5.68 9.97
C LEU A 179 -0.88 7.02 9.81
N CYS A 180 0.37 7.00 9.36
CA CYS A 180 1.11 8.22 8.98
C CYS A 180 0.42 8.96 7.84
N CYS A 181 0.02 8.26 6.79
CA CYS A 181 -0.72 8.84 5.66
C CYS A 181 -2.03 9.49 6.15
N ASP A 182 -2.84 8.79 6.98
CA ASP A 182 -4.07 9.34 7.55
C ASP A 182 -3.85 10.63 8.34
N HIS A 183 -2.78 10.67 9.12
CA HIS A 183 -2.44 11.86 9.92
C HIS A 183 -2.01 13.04 9.04
N PHE A 184 -1.01 12.84 8.19
CA PHE A 184 -0.37 13.94 7.48
C PHE A 184 -1.16 14.45 6.26
N VAL A 185 -1.99 13.61 5.63
CA VAL A 185 -2.82 14.05 4.50
C VAL A 185 -3.84 15.14 4.89
N LYS A 186 -4.23 15.20 6.14
CA LYS A 186 -5.13 16.22 6.70
C LYS A 186 -4.40 17.54 6.96
N LEU A 187 -3.10 17.49 7.20
CA LEU A 187 -2.25 18.62 7.60
C LEU A 187 -1.43 19.21 6.44
N GLY A 188 -1.20 18.46 5.37
CA GLY A 188 -0.32 18.82 4.26
C GLY A 188 -0.94 18.60 2.88
N ASN A 189 -0.11 18.75 1.83
CA ASN A 189 -0.51 18.47 0.45
C ASN A 189 -0.35 17.00 0.12
N PRO A 190 -1.41 16.25 -0.22
CA PRO A 190 -1.34 14.80 -0.45
C PRO A 190 -0.40 14.42 -1.61
N ILE A 191 -0.42 15.16 -2.72
CA ILE A 191 0.42 14.86 -3.89
C ILE A 191 1.89 15.12 -3.58
N ARG A 192 2.21 16.21 -2.87
CA ARG A 192 3.59 16.51 -2.45
C ARG A 192 4.08 15.55 -1.37
N ILE A 193 3.23 15.12 -0.44
CA ILE A 193 3.54 14.05 0.52
C ILE A 193 3.89 12.78 -0.25
N SER A 194 3.09 12.41 -1.27
CA SER A 194 3.36 11.25 -2.12
C SER A 194 4.70 11.37 -2.87
N ALA A 195 5.01 12.52 -3.45
CA ALA A 195 6.29 12.74 -4.13
C ALA A 195 7.49 12.60 -3.17
N ILE A 196 7.42 13.23 -2.00
CA ILE A 196 8.51 13.22 -1.00
C ILE A 196 8.68 11.81 -0.42
N GLN A 197 7.60 11.06 -0.17
CA GLN A 197 7.71 9.68 0.32
C GLN A 197 8.45 8.79 -0.69
N PHE A 198 8.24 8.95 -2.01
CA PHE A 198 8.96 8.19 -3.01
C PHE A 198 10.44 8.56 -3.08
N VAL A 199 10.77 9.85 -3.00
CA VAL A 199 12.17 10.30 -2.92
C VAL A 199 12.86 9.71 -1.69
N THR A 200 12.21 9.76 -0.53
CA THR A 200 12.74 9.20 0.72
C THR A 200 12.89 7.67 0.62
N CYS A 201 11.87 6.99 0.11
CA CYS A 201 11.91 5.54 -0.07
C CYS A 201 13.02 5.13 -1.07
N THR A 202 13.16 5.85 -2.17
CA THR A 202 14.24 5.62 -3.15
C THR A 202 15.61 5.79 -2.51
N ALA A 203 15.83 6.88 -1.78
CA ALA A 203 17.11 7.13 -1.12
C ALA A 203 17.48 6.00 -0.14
N ILE A 204 16.56 5.61 0.73
CA ILE A 204 16.78 4.52 1.71
C ILE A 204 17.01 3.19 0.99
N SER A 205 16.16 2.84 0.00
CA SER A 205 16.28 1.58 -0.73
C SER A 205 17.56 1.51 -1.58
N SER A 206 17.98 2.64 -2.18
CA SER A 206 19.21 2.69 -2.96
C SER A 206 20.45 2.51 -2.07
N VAL A 207 20.49 3.15 -0.91
CA VAL A 207 21.58 2.94 0.07
C VAL A 207 21.59 1.48 0.54
N ALA A 208 20.43 0.90 0.85
CA ALA A 208 20.35 -0.49 1.26
C ALA A 208 20.79 -1.45 0.14
N ALA A 209 20.40 -1.20 -1.13
CA ALA A 209 20.81 -2.01 -2.27
C ALA A 209 22.34 -1.97 -2.48
N LEU A 210 22.96 -0.79 -2.41
CA LEU A 210 24.39 -0.63 -2.55
C LEU A 210 25.20 -1.29 -1.42
N LEU A 211 24.63 -1.42 -0.22
CA LEU A 211 25.29 -2.04 0.93
C LEU A 211 25.10 -3.56 1.00
N LEU A 212 23.96 -4.08 0.52
CA LEU A 212 23.52 -5.45 0.75
C LEU A 212 23.46 -6.31 -0.54
N GLU A 213 23.44 -5.67 -1.70
CA GLU A 213 23.31 -6.30 -3.01
C GLU A 213 24.35 -5.74 -3.98
N GLN A 214 24.37 -6.26 -5.20
CA GLN A 214 25.25 -5.76 -6.28
C GLN A 214 24.39 -5.29 -7.45
N PRO A 215 23.89 -4.03 -7.41
CA PRO A 215 23.04 -3.50 -8.48
C PRO A 215 23.74 -3.56 -9.85
N ASP A 216 23.09 -4.22 -10.80
CA ASP A 216 23.56 -4.35 -12.17
C ASP A 216 22.57 -3.70 -13.14
N MET A 217 23.04 -2.78 -13.98
CA MET A 217 22.19 -2.04 -14.91
C MET A 217 21.60 -2.94 -16.00
N GLY A 218 22.32 -3.98 -16.42
CA GLY A 218 21.83 -4.94 -17.41
C GLY A 218 20.64 -5.73 -16.86
N LYS A 219 20.73 -6.20 -15.61
CA LYS A 219 19.63 -6.86 -14.91
C LYS A 219 18.44 -5.91 -14.68
N ILE A 220 18.68 -4.63 -14.33
CA ILE A 220 17.62 -3.62 -14.19
C ILE A 220 16.88 -3.44 -15.50
N LEU A 221 17.60 -3.35 -16.64
CA LEU A 221 16.99 -3.20 -17.95
C LEU A 221 16.24 -4.47 -18.39
N SER A 222 16.71 -5.67 -18.03
CA SER A 222 15.99 -6.91 -18.34
C SER A 222 14.64 -6.99 -17.59
N ALA A 223 14.54 -6.41 -16.37
CA ALA A 223 13.33 -6.32 -15.59
C ALA A 223 12.50 -5.03 -15.88
N ALA A 224 12.74 -4.33 -16.99
CA ALA A 224 12.16 -3.02 -17.26
C ALA A 224 10.61 -3.01 -17.22
N ILE A 225 9.94 -4.00 -17.81
CA ILE A 225 8.47 -4.07 -17.83
C ILE A 225 7.89 -4.21 -16.41
N PRO A 226 8.33 -5.16 -15.57
CA PRO A 226 7.95 -5.20 -14.17
C PRO A 226 8.24 -3.91 -13.40
N ILE A 227 9.42 -3.32 -13.61
CA ILE A 227 9.82 -2.07 -12.94
C ILE A 227 8.93 -0.91 -13.37
N LEU A 228 8.61 -0.77 -14.67
CA LEU A 228 7.71 0.26 -15.19
C LEU A 228 6.30 0.13 -14.58
N TYR A 229 5.72 -1.07 -14.59
CA TYR A 229 4.40 -1.29 -13.99
C TYR A 229 4.43 -0.99 -12.49
N CYS A 230 5.38 -1.58 -11.76
CA CYS A 230 5.47 -1.43 -10.31
C CYS A 230 5.89 -0.01 -9.89
N GLY A 231 6.65 0.72 -10.71
CA GLY A 231 7.06 2.09 -10.43
C GLY A 231 5.97 3.11 -10.75
N ILE A 232 5.45 3.11 -11.98
CA ILE A 232 4.52 4.16 -12.43
C ILE A 232 3.09 3.86 -11.99
N ILE A 233 2.59 2.65 -12.26
CA ILE A 233 1.19 2.31 -11.98
C ILE A 233 1.01 1.95 -10.51
N SER A 234 1.73 0.96 -10.00
CA SER A 234 1.57 0.50 -8.62
C SER A 234 2.13 1.51 -7.62
N GLY A 235 3.35 1.98 -7.82
CA GLY A 235 3.98 3.02 -7.02
C GLY A 235 3.30 4.36 -7.22
N GLY A 236 3.60 5.02 -8.33
CA GLY A 236 3.18 6.41 -8.59
C GLY A 236 1.69 6.62 -8.46
N LEU A 237 0.86 5.89 -9.21
CA LEU A 237 -0.58 6.04 -9.18
C LEU A 237 -1.19 5.42 -7.90
N GLY A 238 -0.91 4.15 -7.59
CA GLY A 238 -1.57 3.42 -6.50
C GLY A 238 -1.38 4.10 -5.13
N TYR A 239 -0.15 4.37 -4.68
CA TYR A 239 0.08 5.05 -3.40
C TYR A 239 -0.41 6.50 -3.38
N THR A 240 -0.39 7.20 -4.52
CA THR A 240 -0.96 8.56 -4.59
C THR A 240 -2.48 8.53 -4.44
N LEU A 241 -3.16 7.57 -5.06
CA LEU A 241 -4.59 7.35 -4.87
C LEU A 241 -4.92 6.98 -3.41
N GLN A 242 -4.13 6.11 -2.77
CA GLN A 242 -4.26 5.79 -1.35
C GLN A 242 -4.21 7.05 -0.49
N ILE A 243 -3.17 7.87 -0.63
CA ILE A 243 -2.99 9.09 0.18
C ILE A 243 -4.15 10.05 -0.04
N ILE A 244 -4.61 10.24 -1.28
CA ILE A 244 -5.77 11.10 -1.58
C ILE A 244 -7.05 10.54 -0.95
N ALA A 245 -7.28 9.24 -1.06
CA ALA A 245 -8.46 8.56 -0.56
C ALA A 245 -8.53 8.59 0.98
N GLN A 246 -7.42 8.40 1.67
CA GLN A 246 -7.34 8.47 3.13
C GLN A 246 -7.67 9.85 3.71
N LYS A 247 -7.73 10.90 2.88
CA LYS A 247 -8.30 12.17 3.29
C LYS A 247 -9.80 12.09 3.61
N PHE A 248 -10.48 11.12 3.01
CA PHE A 248 -11.94 10.98 3.03
C PHE A 248 -12.42 9.67 3.64
N THR A 249 -11.51 8.77 4.00
CA THR A 249 -11.83 7.44 4.52
C THR A 249 -11.05 7.17 5.79
N ASP A 250 -11.71 6.62 6.81
CA ASP A 250 -11.07 6.23 8.07
C ASP A 250 -9.99 5.16 7.81
N PRO A 251 -8.84 5.19 8.51
CA PRO A 251 -7.73 4.28 8.26
C PRO A 251 -8.08 2.80 8.46
N ALA A 252 -9.01 2.47 9.37
CA ALA A 252 -9.45 1.10 9.55
C ALA A 252 -10.28 0.60 8.35
N ILE A 253 -11.17 1.45 7.81
CA ILE A 253 -11.93 1.15 6.59
C ILE A 253 -10.99 1.12 5.38
N ALA A 254 -10.05 2.06 5.29
CA ALA A 254 -9.07 2.11 4.22
C ALA A 254 -8.22 0.83 4.16
N SER A 255 -7.71 0.35 5.30
CA SER A 255 -6.94 -0.89 5.36
C SER A 255 -7.76 -2.12 4.96
N LEU A 256 -9.04 -2.19 5.35
CA LEU A 256 -9.92 -3.27 4.93
C LEU A 256 -10.19 -3.24 3.41
N LEU A 257 -10.45 -2.06 2.83
CA LEU A 257 -10.66 -1.95 1.37
C LEU A 257 -9.41 -2.31 0.59
N MET A 258 -8.25 -1.87 1.04
CA MET A 258 -6.97 -2.18 0.39
C MET A 258 -6.61 -3.66 0.50
N SER A 259 -7.07 -4.40 1.52
CA SER A 259 -6.83 -5.85 1.64
C SER A 259 -7.43 -6.67 0.49
N LEU A 260 -8.33 -6.10 -0.32
CA LEU A 260 -8.77 -6.69 -1.59
C LEU A 260 -7.62 -6.91 -2.59
N GLU A 261 -6.44 -6.33 -2.34
CA GLU A 261 -5.25 -6.62 -3.15
C GLU A 261 -4.96 -8.12 -3.22
N SER A 262 -5.25 -8.89 -2.15
CA SER A 262 -5.10 -10.35 -2.13
C SER A 262 -6.05 -11.04 -3.12
N VAL A 263 -7.29 -10.58 -3.21
CA VAL A 263 -8.29 -11.09 -4.16
C VAL A 263 -7.86 -10.77 -5.60
N PHE A 264 -7.46 -9.54 -5.84
CA PHE A 264 -7.00 -9.12 -7.17
C PHE A 264 -5.67 -9.78 -7.56
N ALA A 265 -4.79 -10.14 -6.59
CA ALA A 265 -3.58 -10.89 -6.85
C ALA A 265 -3.88 -12.30 -7.38
N VAL A 266 -4.85 -13.00 -6.78
CA VAL A 266 -5.29 -14.33 -7.25
C VAL A 266 -5.95 -14.24 -8.63
N ILE A 267 -6.82 -13.25 -8.85
CA ILE A 267 -7.44 -13.01 -10.16
C ILE A 267 -6.38 -12.69 -11.22
N ALA A 268 -5.41 -11.83 -10.92
CA ALA A 268 -4.33 -11.49 -11.84
C ALA A 268 -3.42 -12.70 -12.13
N GLY A 269 -3.12 -13.53 -11.13
CA GLY A 269 -2.39 -14.78 -11.29
C GLY A 269 -3.11 -15.73 -12.25
N ALA A 270 -4.42 -15.88 -12.09
CA ALA A 270 -5.23 -16.70 -12.99
C ALA A 270 -5.25 -16.16 -14.44
N LEU A 271 -5.41 -14.84 -14.62
CA LEU A 271 -5.52 -14.23 -15.95
C LEU A 271 -4.18 -14.08 -16.67
N ILE A 272 -3.10 -13.76 -15.94
CA ILE A 272 -1.79 -13.43 -16.53
C ILE A 272 -0.88 -14.67 -16.57
N LEU A 273 -0.89 -15.49 -15.51
CA LEU A 273 -0.03 -16.67 -15.39
C LEU A 273 -0.77 -17.97 -15.72
N GLY A 274 -2.08 -17.94 -15.99
CA GLY A 274 -2.89 -19.12 -16.28
C GLY A 274 -3.11 -20.03 -15.06
N GLU A 275 -2.94 -19.51 -13.83
CA GLU A 275 -3.17 -20.26 -12.59
C GLU A 275 -4.67 -20.60 -12.45
N ARG A 276 -4.99 -21.80 -11.98
CA ARG A 276 -6.38 -22.20 -11.79
C ARG A 276 -6.81 -21.92 -10.36
N MET A 277 -7.88 -21.13 -10.21
CA MET A 277 -8.49 -20.89 -8.90
C MET A 277 -9.16 -22.17 -8.39
N SER A 278 -8.84 -22.56 -7.17
CA SER A 278 -9.54 -23.61 -6.44
C SER A 278 -10.90 -23.11 -5.92
N THR A 279 -11.82 -24.04 -5.65
CA THR A 279 -13.12 -23.74 -5.03
C THR A 279 -12.93 -23.01 -3.69
N ARG A 280 -11.88 -23.33 -2.95
CA ARG A 280 -11.53 -22.69 -1.68
C ARG A 280 -11.17 -21.21 -1.85
N GLU A 281 -10.34 -20.90 -2.84
CA GLU A 281 -9.95 -19.51 -3.18
C GLU A 281 -11.17 -18.69 -3.61
N LEU A 282 -12.08 -19.31 -4.39
CA LEU A 282 -13.32 -18.66 -4.79
C LEU A 282 -14.19 -18.27 -3.57
N TRP A 283 -14.36 -19.18 -2.60
CA TRP A 283 -15.07 -18.86 -1.36
C TRP A 283 -14.35 -17.80 -0.53
N GLY A 284 -13.02 -17.81 -0.50
CA GLY A 284 -12.20 -16.77 0.11
C GLY A 284 -12.51 -15.38 -0.45
N CYS A 285 -12.56 -15.27 -1.80
CA CYS A 285 -12.95 -14.03 -2.48
C CYS A 285 -14.36 -13.56 -2.08
N VAL A 286 -15.35 -14.45 -2.11
CA VAL A 286 -16.75 -14.13 -1.76
C VAL A 286 -16.85 -13.60 -0.33
N ILE A 287 -16.18 -14.24 0.62
CA ILE A 287 -16.18 -13.84 2.03
C ILE A 287 -15.49 -12.48 2.22
N MET A 288 -14.38 -12.22 1.52
CA MET A 288 -13.70 -10.92 1.55
C MET A 288 -14.62 -9.80 1.03
N PHE A 289 -15.31 -10.01 -0.10
CA PHE A 289 -16.27 -9.04 -0.62
C PHE A 289 -17.44 -8.82 0.35
N ALA A 290 -17.95 -9.88 0.99
CA ALA A 290 -19.01 -9.76 1.99
C ALA A 290 -18.59 -8.90 3.20
N ALA A 291 -17.34 -9.06 3.68
CA ALA A 291 -16.78 -8.25 4.76
C ALA A 291 -16.76 -6.75 4.39
N ILE A 292 -16.38 -6.42 3.16
CA ILE A 292 -16.31 -5.05 2.67
C ILE A 292 -17.68 -4.43 2.52
N ILE A 293 -18.65 -5.17 1.95
CA ILE A 293 -20.03 -4.73 1.82
C ILE A 293 -20.63 -4.45 3.21
N LEU A 294 -20.37 -5.30 4.19
CA LEU A 294 -20.83 -5.12 5.58
C LEU A 294 -20.39 -3.78 6.16
N VAL A 295 -19.13 -3.39 5.98
CA VAL A 295 -18.59 -2.10 6.48
C VAL A 295 -19.21 -0.93 5.72
N GLN A 296 -19.40 -1.06 4.41
CA GLN A 296 -19.93 0.05 3.59
C GLN A 296 -21.40 0.36 3.87
N ILE A 297 -22.25 -0.67 4.08
CA ILE A 297 -23.67 -0.48 4.35
C ILE A 297 -23.90 0.19 5.71
N ARG A 298 -23.02 -0.03 6.69
CA ARG A 298 -23.23 0.46 8.06
C ARG A 298 -22.24 1.53 8.54
N SER A 299 -21.34 2.00 7.70
CA SER A 299 -20.61 3.24 7.94
C SER A 299 -21.49 4.49 7.67
N GLU A 300 -22.75 4.23 7.34
CA GLU A 300 -23.84 5.19 7.33
C GLU A 300 -24.47 5.29 8.74
#